data_a04c0811c206ddd7caa3eb633d783d16
#
_entry.id   a04c0811c206ddd7caa3eb633d783d16
#
_cell.length_a   1.000
_cell.length_b   1.000
_cell.length_c   1.000
_cell.angle_alpha   90.00
_cell.angle_beta   90.00
_cell.angle_gamma   90.00
#
_symmetry.space_group_name_H-M   'P 1'
#
loop_
_entity.id
_entity.type
_entity.pdbx_description
1 polymer ?
#
loop_
_entity_poly.entity_id
_entity_poly.type
_entity_poly.pdbx_seq_one_letter_code
_entity_poly.pdbx_strand_id
1 'polypeptide(L)'
;MKKTHRLWWAVLCLLLLCACGQRAPAPAPEEPEPAPAVPHVIALECSDGELTLRFRQDEAGTWIWTDNPDFPLDGTYVEALLEQAETLKNLTPIREAEGPEVYGLYDARKYMTLIISDGTSLTYRFGKEEDTGCYVNSDENPTRICLAPLSILHQLGQSIYTMALLPDLPALSPDQIREVKVVRSDRTETFTVSGGQWHSDGQTDPAVLEAFLSAPKLTACADFAPSDGAAALCGLSPAALILEVTYDGGAYSLRAGSATGDSRFVTLDDDTTIYLMDAAPLEALLSGSK
;
A
#
# COMPACT_ATOMS: atom_id res chain seq x y z
N MET A 1 -84.65 8.00 -57.68
CA MET A 1 -84.00 7.13 -56.67
C MET A 1 -82.63 6.59 -57.16
N LYS A 2 -81.57 7.39 -57.37
CA LYS A 2 -80.22 6.94 -57.83
C LYS A 2 -79.12 7.78 -57.30
N LYS A 3 -79.22 8.52 -56.15
CA LYS A 3 -78.20 9.36 -55.62
C LYS A 3 -77.68 8.96 -54.23
N THR A 4 -78.24 7.97 -53.54
CA THR A 4 -77.85 7.56 -52.18
C THR A 4 -76.80 6.45 -52.11
N HIS A 5 -76.60 5.66 -53.17
CA HIS A 5 -75.64 4.56 -53.20
C HIS A 5 -74.17 5.01 -53.41
N ARG A 6 -73.94 6.20 -53.97
CA ARG A 6 -72.59 6.70 -54.22
C ARG A 6 -71.96 7.28 -52.98
N LEU A 7 -72.73 7.75 -52.01
CA LEU A 7 -72.23 8.32 -50.78
C LEU A 7 -71.77 7.24 -49.79
N TRP A 8 -72.41 6.09 -49.81
CA TRP A 8 -72.02 4.98 -48.94
C TRP A 8 -70.70 4.28 -49.32
N TRP A 9 -70.42 4.24 -50.62
CA TRP A 9 -69.11 3.68 -51.11
C TRP A 9 -67.95 4.59 -50.85
N ALA A 10 -68.15 5.89 -50.83
CA ALA A 10 -67.05 6.84 -50.45
C ALA A 10 -66.72 6.79 -48.97
N VAL A 11 -67.70 6.57 -48.08
CA VAL A 11 -67.50 6.42 -46.64
C VAL A 11 -66.84 5.07 -46.31
N LEU A 12 -67.20 4.00 -47.06
CA LEU A 12 -66.57 2.67 -46.83
C LEU A 12 -65.08 2.63 -47.30
N CYS A 13 -64.74 3.35 -48.36
CA CYS A 13 -63.34 3.45 -48.80
C CYS A 13 -62.49 4.32 -47.89
N LEU A 14 -63.09 5.31 -47.18
CA LEU A 14 -62.34 6.13 -46.23
C LEU A 14 -62.03 5.40 -44.93
N LEU A 15 -62.83 4.42 -44.51
CA LEU A 15 -62.60 3.58 -43.32
C LEU A 15 -61.56 2.47 -43.53
N LEU A 16 -61.28 2.10 -44.79
CA LEU A 16 -60.25 1.10 -45.11
C LEU A 16 -58.81 1.67 -45.25
N LEU A 17 -58.69 3.00 -45.32
CA LEU A 17 -57.36 3.66 -45.39
C LEU A 17 -56.77 4.02 -44.05
N CYS A 18 -57.47 3.86 -42.90
CA CYS A 18 -56.96 4.10 -41.55
C CYS A 18 -56.41 2.86 -40.84
N ALA A 19 -56.39 1.68 -41.53
CA ALA A 19 -55.88 0.42 -40.90
C ALA A 19 -54.48 0.02 -41.31
N CYS A 20 -53.72 0.91 -41.94
CA CYS A 20 -52.30 0.64 -42.25
C CYS A 20 -51.41 1.68 -41.61
N GLY A 21 -50.81 1.34 -40.44
CA GLY A 21 -49.72 2.14 -39.96
C GLY A 21 -49.49 2.21 -38.45
N GLN A 22 -49.90 1.25 -37.67
CA GLN A 22 -49.23 1.04 -36.38
C GLN A 22 -48.24 -0.13 -36.54
N ARG A 23 -47.08 0.20 -37.10
CA ARG A 23 -45.93 -0.65 -36.95
C ARG A 23 -45.58 -0.61 -35.47
N ALA A 24 -45.73 -1.74 -34.78
CA ALA A 24 -45.24 -1.87 -33.42
C ALA A 24 -43.78 -1.36 -33.40
N PRO A 25 -43.41 -0.51 -32.44
CA PRO A 25 -41.99 -0.15 -32.30
C PRO A 25 -41.18 -1.44 -32.21
N ALA A 26 -40.17 -1.56 -33.07
CA ALA A 26 -39.21 -2.64 -32.97
C ALA A 26 -38.73 -2.71 -31.51
N PRO A 27 -38.63 -3.92 -30.90
CA PRO A 27 -38.05 -4.04 -29.59
C PRO A 27 -36.71 -3.32 -29.62
N ALA A 28 -36.48 -2.42 -28.65
CA ALA A 28 -35.17 -1.80 -28.46
C ALA A 28 -34.13 -2.92 -28.45
N PRO A 29 -32.96 -2.73 -29.07
CA PRO A 29 -31.88 -3.70 -28.93
C PRO A 29 -31.70 -3.97 -27.42
N GLU A 30 -31.89 -5.22 -27.00
CA GLU A 30 -31.50 -5.62 -25.64
C GLU A 30 -30.05 -5.22 -25.50
N GLU A 31 -29.77 -4.31 -24.57
CA GLU A 31 -28.43 -3.98 -24.15
C GLU A 31 -27.78 -5.32 -23.74
N PRO A 32 -26.61 -5.68 -24.32
CA PRO A 32 -26.01 -6.97 -24.01
C PRO A 32 -25.82 -7.05 -22.48
N GLU A 33 -26.39 -8.09 -21.87
CA GLU A 33 -26.20 -8.38 -20.46
C GLU A 33 -24.70 -8.33 -20.18
N PRO A 34 -24.24 -7.56 -19.16
CA PRO A 34 -22.82 -7.49 -18.84
C PRO A 34 -22.31 -8.91 -18.61
N ALA A 35 -21.25 -9.27 -19.31
CA ALA A 35 -20.60 -10.56 -19.14
C ALA A 35 -20.34 -10.80 -17.64
N PRO A 36 -20.55 -12.03 -17.12
CA PRO A 36 -20.32 -12.33 -15.71
C PRO A 36 -18.90 -11.95 -15.36
N ALA A 37 -18.74 -11.13 -14.31
CA ALA A 37 -17.43 -10.70 -13.85
C ALA A 37 -16.58 -11.94 -13.46
N VAL A 38 -15.34 -11.98 -13.93
CA VAL A 38 -14.40 -13.04 -13.56
C VAL A 38 -14.13 -12.93 -12.06
N PRO A 39 -14.30 -14.01 -11.26
CA PRO A 39 -13.99 -13.98 -9.84
C PRO A 39 -12.53 -13.59 -9.59
N HIS A 40 -12.31 -12.65 -8.67
CA HIS A 40 -11.00 -12.15 -8.29
C HIS A 40 -10.94 -11.96 -6.77
N VAL A 41 -9.73 -11.91 -6.20
CA VAL A 41 -9.55 -11.70 -4.77
C VAL A 41 -9.85 -10.26 -4.41
N ILE A 42 -10.74 -10.07 -3.43
CA ILE A 42 -11.15 -8.74 -2.92
C ILE A 42 -10.70 -8.46 -1.51
N ALA A 43 -10.31 -9.49 -0.76
CA ALA A 43 -9.72 -9.34 0.56
C ALA A 43 -8.75 -10.47 0.87
N LEU A 44 -7.81 -10.20 1.75
CA LEU A 44 -6.76 -11.11 2.21
C LEU A 44 -6.65 -10.98 3.73
N GLU A 45 -6.64 -12.13 4.42
CA GLU A 45 -6.27 -12.21 5.83
C GLU A 45 -5.04 -13.11 5.95
N CYS A 46 -4.02 -12.69 6.66
CA CYS A 46 -2.83 -13.49 6.89
C CYS A 46 -2.37 -13.42 8.34
N SER A 47 -1.81 -14.52 8.85
CA SER A 47 -1.28 -14.61 10.20
C SER A 47 0.03 -15.38 10.21
N ASP A 48 1.01 -14.87 10.97
CA ASP A 48 2.27 -15.55 11.29
C ASP A 48 2.17 -16.42 12.55
N GLY A 49 0.99 -16.48 13.17
CA GLY A 49 0.71 -17.18 14.41
C GLY A 49 0.68 -16.30 15.65
N GLU A 50 1.18 -15.08 15.58
CA GLU A 50 1.17 -14.07 16.65
C GLU A 50 0.32 -12.87 16.27
N LEU A 51 0.53 -12.35 15.07
CA LEU A 51 -0.19 -11.20 14.51
C LEU A 51 -1.07 -11.65 13.34
N THR A 52 -2.22 -11.00 13.21
CA THR A 52 -3.10 -11.17 12.05
C THR A 52 -3.26 -9.81 11.37
N LEU A 53 -2.96 -9.77 10.07
CA LEU A 53 -3.18 -8.62 9.21
C LEU A 53 -4.35 -8.90 8.26
N ARG A 54 -5.18 -7.88 8.03
CA ARG A 54 -6.35 -7.93 7.16
C ARG A 54 -6.30 -6.82 6.15
N PHE A 55 -6.40 -7.20 4.90
CA PHE A 55 -6.41 -6.28 3.77
C PHE A 55 -7.70 -6.45 2.97
N ARG A 56 -8.21 -5.39 2.40
CA ARG A 56 -9.32 -5.42 1.47
C ARG A 56 -9.13 -4.39 0.36
N GLN A 57 -9.79 -4.59 -0.75
CA GLN A 57 -9.90 -3.54 -1.76
C GLN A 57 -11.00 -2.55 -1.34
N ASP A 58 -10.75 -1.27 -1.59
CA ASP A 58 -11.76 -0.22 -1.51
C ASP A 58 -12.62 -0.20 -2.80
N GLU A 59 -13.53 0.78 -2.91
CA GLU A 59 -14.40 0.94 -4.09
C GLU A 59 -13.63 1.24 -5.39
N ALA A 60 -12.42 1.76 -5.29
CA ALA A 60 -11.53 2.03 -6.43
C ALA A 60 -10.64 0.83 -6.79
N GLY A 61 -10.68 -0.26 -6.01
CA GLY A 61 -9.85 -1.44 -6.18
C GLY A 61 -8.45 -1.30 -5.55
N THR A 62 -8.22 -0.26 -4.75
CA THR A 62 -6.96 -0.05 -4.04
C THR A 62 -6.91 -0.90 -2.78
N TRP A 63 -5.78 -1.56 -2.52
CA TRP A 63 -5.58 -2.29 -1.28
C TRP A 63 -5.43 -1.35 -0.09
N ILE A 64 -6.18 -1.63 0.96
CA ILE A 64 -6.11 -0.91 2.24
C ILE A 64 -6.01 -1.89 3.40
N TRP A 65 -5.37 -1.48 4.48
CA TRP A 65 -5.35 -2.21 5.73
C TRP A 65 -6.69 -2.03 6.46
N THR A 66 -7.39 -3.12 6.75
CA THR A 66 -8.77 -3.07 7.28
C THR A 66 -8.86 -2.46 8.67
N ASP A 67 -7.84 -2.70 9.52
CA ASP A 67 -7.84 -2.22 10.91
C ASP A 67 -7.54 -0.72 11.01
N ASN A 68 -6.88 -0.14 10.00
CA ASN A 68 -6.67 1.30 9.86
C ASN A 68 -6.65 1.70 8.38
N PRO A 69 -7.80 2.07 7.79
CA PRO A 69 -7.91 2.42 6.38
C PRO A 69 -7.11 3.66 5.94
N ASP A 70 -6.74 4.53 6.90
CA ASP A 70 -5.94 5.73 6.62
C ASP A 70 -4.43 5.44 6.57
N PHE A 71 -4.02 4.22 6.94
CA PHE A 71 -2.62 3.81 6.85
C PHE A 71 -2.15 3.83 5.39
N PRO A 72 -1.02 4.47 5.06
CA PRO A 72 -0.49 4.56 3.71
C PRO A 72 0.12 3.23 3.27
N LEU A 73 -0.73 2.25 2.95
CA LEU A 73 -0.29 0.91 2.54
C LEU A 73 0.33 0.94 1.15
N ASP A 74 1.53 0.39 1.01
CA ASP A 74 2.08 0.02 -0.30
C ASP A 74 1.43 -1.30 -0.74
N GLY A 75 0.48 -1.21 -1.66
CA GLY A 75 -0.29 -2.35 -2.18
C GLY A 75 0.56 -3.44 -2.81
N THR A 76 1.79 -3.15 -3.23
CA THR A 76 2.70 -4.14 -3.82
C THR A 76 3.04 -5.28 -2.86
N TYR A 77 3.00 -5.05 -1.54
CA TYR A 77 3.17 -6.11 -0.54
C TYR A 77 2.00 -7.10 -0.56
N VAL A 78 0.77 -6.62 -0.72
CA VAL A 78 -0.41 -7.49 -0.83
C VAL A 78 -0.38 -8.25 -2.15
N GLU A 79 0.00 -7.60 -3.25
CA GLU A 79 0.16 -8.24 -4.56
C GLU A 79 1.20 -9.36 -4.51
N ALA A 80 2.33 -9.16 -3.83
CA ALA A 80 3.34 -10.19 -3.63
C ALA A 80 2.80 -11.40 -2.83
N LEU A 81 1.94 -11.19 -1.82
CA LEU A 81 1.27 -12.30 -1.11
C LEU A 81 0.30 -13.06 -2.03
N LEU A 82 -0.41 -12.37 -2.91
CA LEU A 82 -1.29 -13.00 -3.90
C LEU A 82 -0.51 -13.82 -4.93
N GLU A 83 0.65 -13.36 -5.37
CA GLU A 83 1.54 -14.14 -6.24
C GLU A 83 2.05 -15.41 -5.56
N GLN A 84 2.35 -15.33 -4.26
CA GLN A 84 2.68 -16.53 -3.48
C GLN A 84 1.50 -17.50 -3.41
N ALA A 85 0.27 -17.02 -3.23
CA ALA A 85 -0.92 -17.87 -3.25
C ALA A 85 -1.08 -18.62 -4.57
N GLU A 86 -0.82 -17.98 -5.71
CA GLU A 86 -0.83 -18.66 -7.01
C GLU A 86 0.28 -19.73 -7.11
N THR A 87 1.44 -19.46 -6.52
CA THR A 87 2.52 -20.45 -6.44
C THR A 87 2.11 -21.69 -5.63
N LEU A 88 1.40 -21.50 -4.49
CA LEU A 88 0.93 -22.57 -3.64
C LEU A 88 -0.04 -23.53 -4.35
N LYS A 89 -0.88 -23.05 -5.25
CA LYS A 89 -1.79 -23.86 -6.06
C LYS A 89 -1.04 -24.91 -6.88
N ASN A 90 0.14 -24.57 -7.36
CA ASN A 90 0.92 -25.36 -8.30
C ASN A 90 1.99 -26.27 -7.65
N LEU A 91 2.08 -26.31 -6.32
CA LEU A 91 3.04 -27.14 -5.61
C LEU A 91 2.76 -28.62 -5.84
N THR A 92 3.82 -29.41 -5.93
CA THR A 92 3.71 -30.86 -6.02
C THR A 92 3.43 -31.46 -4.64
N PRO A 93 2.40 -32.28 -4.46
CA PRO A 93 2.13 -32.92 -3.19
C PRO A 93 3.22 -33.95 -2.82
N ILE A 94 3.43 -34.09 -1.52
CA ILE A 94 4.31 -35.12 -0.95
C ILE A 94 3.72 -36.49 -1.25
N ARG A 95 4.56 -37.41 -1.68
CA ARG A 95 4.14 -38.80 -1.90
C ARG A 95 3.92 -39.49 -0.57
N GLU A 96 2.83 -40.26 -0.47
CA GLU A 96 2.51 -41.05 0.71
C GLU A 96 2.47 -40.25 2.01
N ALA A 97 1.91 -39.00 1.92
CA ALA A 97 1.75 -38.16 3.08
C ALA A 97 0.87 -38.81 4.14
N GLU A 98 1.26 -38.67 5.40
CA GLU A 98 0.47 -39.02 6.56
C GLU A 98 -0.66 -37.98 6.80
N GLY A 99 -1.36 -38.09 7.96
CA GLY A 99 -2.39 -37.12 8.31
C GLY A 99 -1.83 -35.70 8.59
N PRO A 100 -2.65 -34.66 8.41
CA PRO A 100 -2.23 -33.22 8.56
C PRO A 100 -1.63 -32.92 9.94
N GLU A 101 -2.02 -33.67 10.98
CA GLU A 101 -1.53 -33.56 12.36
C GLU A 101 -0.03 -33.82 12.48
N VAL A 102 0.51 -34.77 11.69
CA VAL A 102 1.94 -35.12 11.67
C VAL A 102 2.78 -33.92 11.24
N TYR A 103 2.25 -33.12 10.33
CA TYR A 103 2.89 -31.96 9.74
C TYR A 103 2.56 -30.63 10.45
N GLY A 104 1.78 -30.69 11.56
CA GLY A 104 1.38 -29.50 12.32
C GLY A 104 0.35 -28.62 11.60
N LEU A 105 -0.44 -29.21 10.68
CA LEU A 105 -1.42 -28.48 9.87
C LEU A 105 -2.83 -28.48 10.48
N TYR A 106 -3.09 -29.38 11.44
CA TYR A 106 -4.42 -29.49 12.06
C TYR A 106 -4.79 -28.24 12.88
N ASP A 107 -3.87 -27.76 13.73
CA ASP A 107 -4.02 -26.58 14.58
C ASP A 107 -3.09 -25.44 14.15
N ALA A 108 -2.82 -25.32 12.85
CA ALA A 108 -1.90 -24.34 12.34
C ALA A 108 -2.40 -22.90 12.61
N ARG A 109 -1.56 -22.11 13.27
CA ARG A 109 -1.82 -20.70 13.56
C ARG A 109 -1.36 -19.77 12.45
N LYS A 110 -0.40 -20.24 11.63
CA LYS A 110 0.09 -19.55 10.45
C LYS A 110 -0.82 -19.88 9.28
N TYR A 111 -1.43 -18.86 8.70
CA TYR A 111 -2.38 -19.08 7.58
C TYR A 111 -2.46 -17.87 6.66
N MET A 112 -3.03 -18.10 5.49
CA MET A 112 -3.40 -17.07 4.53
C MET A 112 -4.78 -17.43 3.95
N THR A 113 -5.75 -16.53 4.09
CA THR A 113 -7.11 -16.67 3.58
C THR A 113 -7.36 -15.64 2.49
N LEU A 114 -7.72 -16.11 1.31
CA LEU A 114 -8.17 -15.29 0.18
C LEU A 114 -9.69 -15.25 0.19
N ILE A 115 -10.27 -14.06 0.06
CA ILE A 115 -11.71 -13.87 -0.08
C ILE A 115 -11.98 -13.40 -1.50
N ILE A 116 -12.84 -14.13 -2.21
CA ILE A 116 -13.10 -13.95 -3.64
C ILE A 116 -14.40 -13.20 -3.84
N SER A 117 -14.50 -12.45 -4.92
CA SER A 117 -15.64 -11.57 -5.24
C SER A 117 -16.98 -12.31 -5.45
N ASP A 118 -16.96 -13.62 -5.64
CA ASP A 118 -18.16 -14.47 -5.70
C ASP A 118 -18.65 -14.93 -4.32
N GLY A 119 -17.96 -14.54 -3.23
CA GLY A 119 -18.28 -14.89 -1.85
C GLY A 119 -17.63 -16.18 -1.36
N THR A 120 -16.80 -16.84 -2.18
CA THR A 120 -16.01 -18.00 -1.74
C THR A 120 -14.73 -17.56 -1.05
N SER A 121 -14.10 -18.47 -0.30
CA SER A 121 -12.80 -18.25 0.33
C SER A 121 -11.89 -19.46 0.17
N LEU A 122 -10.58 -19.22 0.15
CA LEU A 122 -9.56 -20.26 0.10
C LEU A 122 -8.52 -19.98 1.19
N THR A 123 -8.34 -20.93 2.11
CA THR A 123 -7.38 -20.83 3.20
C THR A 123 -6.24 -21.81 3.02
N TYR A 124 -5.02 -21.28 2.98
CA TYR A 124 -3.79 -22.05 3.13
C TYR A 124 -3.35 -22.06 4.59
N ARG A 125 -2.98 -23.23 5.12
CA ARG A 125 -2.43 -23.39 6.47
C ARG A 125 -0.99 -23.84 6.38
N PHE A 126 -0.12 -23.22 7.18
CA PHE A 126 1.31 -23.49 7.22
C PHE A 126 1.66 -24.17 8.53
N GLY A 127 2.25 -25.36 8.44
CA GLY A 127 2.59 -26.21 9.57
C GLY A 127 4.06 -26.12 9.97
N LYS A 128 4.66 -27.28 10.28
CA LYS A 128 6.07 -27.37 10.68
C LYS A 128 7.01 -26.88 9.59
N GLU A 129 8.11 -26.29 10.04
CA GLU A 129 9.20 -25.87 9.19
C GLU A 129 10.27 -26.97 9.10
N GLU A 130 10.85 -27.11 7.92
CA GLU A 130 11.99 -27.95 7.60
C GLU A 130 13.10 -27.09 7.01
N ASP A 131 14.30 -27.64 6.86
CA ASP A 131 15.47 -26.89 6.35
C ASP A 131 15.22 -26.20 4.99
N THR A 132 14.33 -26.76 4.15
CA THR A 132 14.09 -26.31 2.78
C THR A 132 12.72 -25.69 2.56
N GLY A 133 11.82 -25.71 3.57
CA GLY A 133 10.45 -25.23 3.40
C GLY A 133 9.57 -25.40 4.62
N CYS A 134 8.30 -25.10 4.48
CA CYS A 134 7.26 -25.41 5.46
C CYS A 134 6.15 -26.23 4.84
N TYR A 135 5.55 -27.10 5.64
CA TYR A 135 4.41 -27.87 5.17
C TYR A 135 3.18 -26.98 5.00
N VAL A 136 2.43 -27.23 3.93
CA VAL A 136 1.23 -26.46 3.60
C VAL A 136 0.13 -27.35 3.06
N ASN A 137 -1.10 -27.04 3.41
CA ASN A 137 -2.31 -27.56 2.77
C ASN A 137 -3.33 -26.44 2.57
N SER A 138 -4.46 -26.76 1.93
CA SER A 138 -5.59 -25.83 1.81
C SER A 138 -6.86 -26.47 2.38
N ASP A 139 -7.85 -25.63 2.70
CA ASP A 139 -9.17 -26.09 3.14
C ASP A 139 -9.97 -26.78 2.01
N GLU A 140 -9.71 -26.44 0.74
CA GLU A 140 -10.26 -27.16 -0.39
C GLU A 140 -9.75 -28.61 -0.49
N ASN A 141 -8.52 -28.86 -0.06
CA ASN A 141 -7.92 -30.19 -0.11
C ASN A 141 -7.00 -30.43 1.11
N PRO A 142 -7.57 -30.69 2.30
CA PRO A 142 -6.82 -30.78 3.55
C PRO A 142 -5.79 -31.92 3.57
N THR A 143 -6.00 -32.97 2.78
CA THR A 143 -5.11 -34.17 2.71
C THR A 143 -3.99 -33.98 1.68
N ARG A 144 -4.07 -32.97 0.80
CA ARG A 144 -3.03 -32.64 -0.16
C ARG A 144 -1.95 -31.81 0.53
N ILE A 145 -0.93 -32.46 1.06
CA ILE A 145 0.16 -31.82 1.78
C ILE A 145 1.31 -31.55 0.81
N CYS A 146 1.78 -30.32 0.81
CA CYS A 146 2.91 -29.87 -0.02
C CYS A 146 4.00 -29.27 0.86
N LEU A 147 5.19 -29.02 0.28
CA LEU A 147 6.28 -28.26 0.89
C LEU A 147 6.38 -26.92 0.17
N ALA A 148 6.11 -25.83 0.88
CA ALA A 148 6.23 -24.47 0.39
C ALA A 148 7.59 -23.85 0.75
N PRO A 149 8.13 -22.91 -0.03
CA PRO A 149 9.35 -22.18 0.34
C PRO A 149 9.20 -21.40 1.65
N LEU A 150 10.26 -21.32 2.48
CA LEU A 150 10.25 -20.52 3.70
C LEU A 150 10.02 -19.03 3.48
N SER A 151 10.30 -18.53 2.27
CA SER A 151 10.07 -17.11 1.93
C SER A 151 8.64 -16.64 2.17
N ILE A 152 7.64 -17.53 2.07
CA ILE A 152 6.25 -17.18 2.35
C ILE A 152 6.04 -16.84 3.83
N LEU A 153 6.67 -17.58 4.75
CA LEU A 153 6.58 -17.30 6.18
C LEU A 153 7.24 -15.97 6.53
N HIS A 154 8.33 -15.61 5.86
CA HIS A 154 8.95 -14.29 6.00
C HIS A 154 8.01 -13.16 5.55
N GLN A 155 7.24 -13.36 4.47
CA GLN A 155 6.26 -12.37 4.03
C GLN A 155 5.07 -12.26 4.99
N LEU A 156 4.57 -13.40 5.50
CA LEU A 156 3.48 -13.41 6.50
C LEU A 156 3.87 -12.73 7.82
N GLY A 157 5.15 -12.84 8.22
CA GLY A 157 5.68 -12.26 9.46
C GLY A 157 6.11 -10.80 9.37
N GLN A 158 5.89 -10.12 8.24
CA GLN A 158 6.24 -8.72 8.13
C GLN A 158 5.31 -7.82 8.96
N SER A 159 5.90 -6.82 9.59
CA SER A 159 5.13 -5.77 10.27
C SER A 159 4.37 -4.92 9.25
N ILE A 160 3.16 -4.48 9.61
CA ILE A 160 2.40 -3.52 8.79
C ILE A 160 3.22 -2.25 8.49
N TYR A 161 4.07 -1.82 9.42
CA TYR A 161 4.88 -0.62 9.25
C TYR A 161 5.97 -0.78 8.17
N THR A 162 6.44 -2.01 7.89
CA THR A 162 7.34 -2.25 6.75
C THR A 162 6.62 -2.20 5.41
N MET A 163 5.29 -2.31 5.43
CA MET A 163 4.43 -2.21 4.25
C MET A 163 3.94 -0.78 3.98
N ALA A 164 4.45 0.22 4.70
CA ALA A 164 4.04 1.61 4.51
C ALA A 164 4.66 2.19 3.23
N LEU A 165 3.83 2.90 2.45
CA LEU A 165 4.31 3.79 1.41
C LEU A 165 4.96 5.00 2.09
N LEU A 166 6.28 5.13 1.93
CA LEU A 166 7.03 6.21 2.57
C LEU A 166 6.96 7.49 1.72
N PRO A 167 6.85 8.67 2.35
CA PRO A 167 6.98 9.93 1.64
C PRO A 167 8.33 10.06 0.93
N ASP A 168 8.30 10.54 -0.30
CA ASP A 168 9.51 10.89 -1.03
C ASP A 168 10.04 12.26 -0.60
N LEU A 169 11.29 12.31 -0.17
CA LEU A 169 12.00 13.57 0.06
C LEU A 169 12.71 13.99 -1.24
N PRO A 170 12.65 15.28 -1.61
CA PRO A 170 13.30 15.74 -2.82
C PRO A 170 14.83 15.62 -2.72
N ALA A 171 15.44 14.98 -3.71
CA ALA A 171 16.88 15.06 -3.91
C ALA A 171 17.24 16.42 -4.51
N LEU A 172 18.02 17.22 -3.80
CA LEU A 172 18.29 18.61 -4.16
C LEU A 172 19.78 18.80 -4.52
N SER A 173 20.01 19.49 -5.63
CA SER A 173 21.32 20.04 -5.99
C SER A 173 21.47 21.48 -5.46
N PRO A 174 22.70 22.00 -5.25
CA PRO A 174 22.91 23.33 -4.68
C PRO A 174 22.20 24.47 -5.41
N ASP A 175 22.06 24.39 -6.73
CA ASP A 175 21.37 25.40 -7.54
C ASP A 175 19.84 25.48 -7.31
N GLN A 176 19.26 24.42 -6.75
CA GLN A 176 17.84 24.38 -6.40
C GLN A 176 17.57 24.91 -4.98
N ILE A 177 18.60 24.99 -4.14
CA ILE A 177 18.48 25.35 -2.72
C ILE A 177 18.48 26.85 -2.57
N ARG A 178 17.55 27.38 -1.75
CA ARG A 178 17.47 28.80 -1.37
C ARG A 178 18.06 29.04 0.01
N GLU A 179 17.58 28.30 0.99
CA GLU A 179 18.00 28.41 2.38
C GLU A 179 17.87 27.06 3.08
N VAL A 180 18.84 26.77 3.94
CA VAL A 180 18.75 25.65 4.88
C VAL A 180 19.10 26.16 6.26
N LYS A 181 18.21 25.87 7.26
CA LYS A 181 18.52 26.07 8.68
C LYS A 181 18.75 24.74 9.34
N VAL A 182 19.87 24.66 10.06
CA VAL A 182 20.26 23.53 10.87
C VAL A 182 20.17 23.94 12.33
N VAL A 183 19.09 23.51 13.02
CA VAL A 183 18.83 23.87 14.41
C VAL A 183 19.22 22.70 15.30
N ARG A 184 20.10 22.94 16.25
CA ARG A 184 20.52 22.02 17.31
C ARG A 184 20.18 22.60 18.66
N SER A 185 20.34 21.83 19.72
CA SER A 185 20.06 22.31 21.09
C SER A 185 20.88 23.51 21.52
N ASP A 186 22.08 23.68 21.01
CA ASP A 186 23.05 24.71 21.38
C ASP A 186 23.21 25.84 20.36
N ARG A 187 22.78 25.65 19.11
CA ARG A 187 22.98 26.63 18.05
C ARG A 187 22.04 26.43 16.87
N THR A 188 21.85 27.51 16.12
CA THR A 188 21.22 27.51 14.79
C THR A 188 22.25 28.01 13.78
N GLU A 189 22.38 27.32 12.67
CA GLU A 189 23.22 27.70 11.55
C GLU A 189 22.34 27.88 10.30
N THR A 190 22.59 28.95 9.53
CA THR A 190 21.87 29.24 8.31
C THR A 190 22.80 29.13 7.11
N PHE A 191 22.35 28.42 6.10
CA PHE A 191 23.04 28.21 4.83
C PHE A 191 22.21 28.77 3.70
N THR A 192 22.84 29.49 2.80
CA THR A 192 22.25 29.99 1.56
C THR A 192 23.14 29.61 0.38
N VAL A 193 22.55 29.50 -0.80
CA VAL A 193 23.30 29.26 -2.03
C VAL A 193 23.15 30.45 -2.96
N SER A 194 24.27 30.99 -3.44
CA SER A 194 24.28 32.06 -4.42
C SER A 194 25.35 31.80 -5.47
N GLY A 195 24.98 31.82 -6.75
CA GLY A 195 25.88 31.49 -7.85
C GLY A 195 26.50 30.07 -7.75
N GLY A 196 25.76 29.12 -7.19
CA GLY A 196 26.22 27.74 -7.00
C GLY A 196 27.21 27.56 -5.84
N GLN A 197 27.44 28.59 -5.02
CA GLN A 197 28.32 28.54 -3.87
C GLN A 197 27.55 28.66 -2.57
N TRP A 198 27.94 27.85 -1.58
CA TRP A 198 27.41 27.87 -0.24
C TRP A 198 27.97 29.07 0.55
N HIS A 199 27.08 29.75 1.25
CA HIS A 199 27.39 30.78 2.24
C HIS A 199 26.76 30.37 3.55
N SER A 200 27.53 30.43 4.65
CA SER A 200 27.08 30.00 5.96
C SER A 200 27.64 30.93 7.04
N ASP A 201 26.86 31.15 8.09
CA ASP A 201 27.28 31.77 9.36
C ASP A 201 27.76 30.73 10.38
N GLY A 202 27.73 29.43 10.03
CA GLY A 202 28.00 28.31 10.92
C GLY A 202 29.36 27.64 10.72
N GLN A 203 29.56 26.55 11.46
CA GLN A 203 30.78 25.74 11.47
C GLN A 203 30.62 24.39 10.76
N THR A 204 29.36 24.00 10.42
CA THR A 204 29.10 22.75 9.70
C THR A 204 29.66 22.87 8.28
N ASP A 205 30.36 21.84 7.82
CA ASP A 205 30.85 21.77 6.45
C ASP A 205 29.66 21.69 5.47
N PRO A 206 29.51 22.63 4.54
CA PRO A 206 28.47 22.56 3.51
C PRO A 206 28.45 21.25 2.72
N ALA A 207 29.58 20.56 2.56
CA ALA A 207 29.67 19.29 1.87
C ALA A 207 28.85 18.17 2.57
N VAL A 208 28.78 18.20 3.90
CA VAL A 208 27.96 17.26 4.68
C VAL A 208 26.46 17.49 4.42
N LEU A 209 26.07 18.78 4.38
CA LEU A 209 24.70 19.16 4.10
C LEU A 209 24.30 18.82 2.66
N GLU A 210 25.17 19.09 1.69
CA GLU A 210 24.98 18.75 0.30
C GLU A 210 24.83 17.23 0.10
N ALA A 211 25.69 16.44 0.74
CA ALA A 211 25.60 14.98 0.70
C ALA A 211 24.25 14.47 1.24
N PHE A 212 23.76 15.04 2.36
CA PHE A 212 22.45 14.71 2.90
C PHE A 212 21.31 15.09 1.93
N LEU A 213 21.31 16.34 1.44
CA LEU A 213 20.24 16.87 0.60
C LEU A 213 20.18 16.25 -0.80
N SER A 214 21.30 15.71 -1.29
CA SER A 214 21.35 15.05 -2.60
C SER A 214 20.64 13.68 -2.65
N ALA A 215 20.45 13.02 -1.50
CA ALA A 215 19.84 11.70 -1.43
C ALA A 215 19.16 11.42 -0.07
N PRO A 216 18.26 12.31 0.41
CA PRO A 216 17.54 12.06 1.65
C PRO A 216 16.57 10.90 1.46
N LYS A 217 16.56 9.93 2.38
CA LYS A 217 15.70 8.76 2.24
C LYS A 217 15.19 8.27 3.58
N LEU A 218 13.89 8.12 3.69
CA LEU A 218 13.26 7.36 4.76
C LEU A 218 13.45 5.86 4.51
N THR A 219 13.67 5.09 5.57
CA THR A 219 13.91 3.64 5.47
C THR A 219 12.73 2.80 5.93
N ALA A 220 11.91 3.31 6.85
CA ALA A 220 10.69 2.65 7.33
C ALA A 220 9.73 3.64 8.00
N CYS A 221 8.47 3.26 8.14
CA CYS A 221 7.55 3.82 9.11
C CYS A 221 7.81 3.12 10.47
N ALA A 222 7.97 3.90 11.55
CA ALA A 222 8.14 3.37 12.90
C ALA A 222 6.83 3.37 13.68
N ASP A 223 6.01 4.41 13.52
CA ASP A 223 4.71 4.53 14.18
C ASP A 223 3.80 5.48 13.38
N PHE A 224 2.68 4.97 12.92
CA PHE A 224 1.65 5.74 12.23
C PHE A 224 0.55 6.15 13.22
N ALA A 225 0.23 7.44 13.28
CA ALA A 225 -0.69 8.02 14.26
C ALA A 225 -0.29 7.71 15.72
N PRO A 226 0.93 8.10 16.11
CA PRO A 226 1.50 7.77 17.41
C PRO A 226 0.64 8.31 18.56
N SER A 227 0.63 7.58 19.69
CA SER A 227 -0.03 8.01 20.89
C SER A 227 0.64 9.22 21.54
N ASP A 228 -0.09 9.92 22.42
CA ASP A 228 0.45 11.03 23.19
C ASP A 228 1.75 10.65 23.91
N GLY A 229 2.79 11.45 23.73
CA GLY A 229 4.10 11.23 24.34
C GLY A 229 5.07 10.34 23.54
N ALA A 230 4.63 9.68 22.48
CA ALA A 230 5.50 8.85 21.63
C ALA A 230 6.66 9.66 21.03
N ALA A 231 6.41 10.88 20.58
CA ALA A 231 7.45 11.78 20.08
C ALA A 231 8.53 12.08 21.13
N ALA A 232 8.17 12.23 22.41
CA ALA A 232 9.13 12.45 23.50
C ALA A 232 9.97 11.17 23.76
N LEU A 233 9.36 9.99 23.70
CA LEU A 233 10.06 8.71 23.85
C LEU A 233 11.05 8.47 22.72
N CYS A 234 10.75 8.93 21.52
CA CYS A 234 11.63 8.88 20.36
C CYS A 234 12.64 10.04 20.31
N GLY A 235 12.68 10.93 21.33
CA GLY A 235 13.58 12.08 21.37
C GLY A 235 13.26 13.17 20.33
N LEU A 236 12.03 13.20 19.81
CA LEU A 236 11.55 14.17 18.82
C LEU A 236 10.98 15.44 19.46
N SER A 237 10.73 15.40 20.78
CA SER A 237 10.22 16.55 21.56
C SER A 237 10.95 16.66 22.92
N PRO A 238 12.03 17.46 23.05
CA PRO A 238 12.66 18.26 21.98
C PRO A 238 13.48 17.41 21.02
N ALA A 239 13.49 17.79 19.75
CA ALA A 239 14.32 17.12 18.73
C ALA A 239 15.80 17.44 18.91
N ALA A 240 16.68 16.47 18.63
CA ALA A 240 18.13 16.66 18.65
C ALA A 240 18.63 17.52 17.48
N LEU A 241 17.96 17.42 16.33
CA LEU A 241 18.23 18.18 15.12
C LEU A 241 16.90 18.58 14.46
N ILE A 242 16.79 19.83 14.02
CA ILE A 242 15.74 20.24 13.09
C ILE A 242 16.44 20.80 11.83
N LEU A 243 16.01 20.31 10.68
CA LEU A 243 16.45 20.76 9.38
C LEU A 243 15.27 21.41 8.69
N GLU A 244 15.36 22.72 8.39
CA GLU A 244 14.36 23.45 7.61
C GLU A 244 14.98 23.74 6.25
N VAL A 245 14.37 23.25 5.18
CA VAL A 245 14.88 23.36 3.81
C VAL A 245 13.89 24.14 2.96
N THR A 246 14.36 25.24 2.35
CA THR A 246 13.62 26.00 1.35
C THR A 246 14.33 25.89 0.00
N TYR A 247 13.60 25.48 -1.01
CA TYR A 247 14.14 25.25 -2.36
C TYR A 247 13.18 25.76 -3.43
N ASP A 248 13.54 25.68 -4.70
CA ASP A 248 12.74 26.23 -5.81
C ASP A 248 11.36 25.59 -5.97
N GLY A 249 11.19 24.33 -5.52
CA GLY A 249 9.93 23.59 -5.58
C GLY A 249 9.06 23.69 -4.33
N GLY A 250 9.56 24.34 -3.23
CA GLY A 250 8.81 24.42 -1.97
C GLY A 250 9.70 24.48 -0.74
N ALA A 251 9.20 23.92 0.34
CA ALA A 251 9.94 23.79 1.59
C ALA A 251 9.53 22.51 2.30
N TYR A 252 10.39 21.97 3.12
CA TYR A 252 10.07 20.91 4.09
C TYR A 252 10.89 21.08 5.36
N SER A 253 10.41 20.51 6.45
CA SER A 253 11.15 20.39 7.69
C SER A 253 11.31 18.93 8.11
N LEU A 254 12.47 18.60 8.65
CA LEU A 254 12.77 17.28 9.20
C LEU A 254 13.23 17.46 10.65
N ARG A 255 12.60 16.74 11.58
CA ARG A 255 13.02 16.66 12.97
C ARG A 255 13.63 15.30 13.22
N ALA A 256 14.84 15.25 13.74
CA ALA A 256 15.52 14.00 14.09
C ALA A 256 15.65 13.87 15.61
N GLY A 257 15.24 12.71 16.10
CA GLY A 257 15.23 12.33 17.51
C GLY A 257 16.39 11.41 17.90
N SER A 258 16.11 10.43 18.76
CA SER A 258 17.07 9.44 19.25
C SER A 258 17.48 8.45 18.17
N ALA A 259 18.69 7.88 18.30
CA ALA A 259 19.12 6.76 17.49
C ALA A 259 18.48 5.45 17.97
N THR A 260 18.26 4.53 17.04
CA THR A 260 17.81 3.16 17.29
C THR A 260 18.52 2.22 16.30
N GLY A 261 19.53 1.47 16.79
CA GLY A 261 20.42 0.71 15.91
C GLY A 261 21.14 1.64 14.92
N ASP A 262 21.11 1.29 13.65
CA ASP A 262 21.72 2.07 12.55
C ASP A 262 20.80 3.17 12.01
N SER A 263 19.63 3.41 12.65
CA SER A 263 18.64 4.39 12.23
C SER A 263 18.41 5.46 13.31
N ARG A 264 17.73 6.55 12.92
CA ARG A 264 17.18 7.56 13.81
C ARG A 264 15.68 7.74 13.55
N PHE A 265 14.95 8.04 14.64
CA PHE A 265 13.57 8.48 14.51
C PHE A 265 13.52 9.88 13.91
N VAL A 266 12.62 10.05 12.94
CA VAL A 266 12.39 11.34 12.29
C VAL A 266 10.89 11.61 12.11
N THR A 267 10.52 12.90 12.06
CA THR A 267 9.21 13.36 11.58
C THR A 267 9.41 14.38 10.48
N LEU A 268 8.43 14.53 9.61
CA LEU A 268 8.45 15.47 8.49
C LEU A 268 7.34 16.50 8.65
N ASP A 269 7.67 17.77 8.45
CA ASP A 269 6.74 18.89 8.51
C ASP A 269 5.87 18.88 9.79
N ASP A 270 4.57 19.05 9.64
CA ASP A 270 3.61 18.97 10.73
C ASP A 270 2.98 17.57 10.87
N ASP A 271 3.52 16.56 10.13
CA ASP A 271 3.06 15.16 10.26
C ASP A 271 3.51 14.58 11.61
N THR A 272 2.58 13.90 12.26
CA THR A 272 2.85 13.22 13.54
C THR A 272 3.45 11.84 13.34
N THR A 273 3.38 11.27 12.14
CA THR A 273 3.95 9.95 11.82
C THR A 273 5.44 9.92 12.08
N ILE A 274 5.89 8.90 12.81
CA ILE A 274 7.29 8.69 13.11
C ILE A 274 7.88 7.73 12.08
N TYR A 275 8.92 8.18 11.41
CA TYR A 275 9.67 7.41 10.42
C TYR A 275 11.06 7.06 10.94
N LEU A 276 11.74 6.19 10.22
CA LEU A 276 13.17 5.90 10.39
C LEU A 276 13.94 6.41 9.18
N MET A 277 15.17 6.88 9.46
CA MET A 277 16.16 7.27 8.47
C MET A 277 17.51 6.77 8.92
N ASP A 278 18.41 6.46 7.99
CA ASP A 278 19.78 6.06 8.32
C ASP A 278 20.45 7.08 9.26
N ALA A 279 21.06 6.58 10.33
CA ALA A 279 21.66 7.45 11.36
C ALA A 279 22.88 8.19 10.85
N ALA A 280 23.73 7.56 10.03
CA ALA A 280 25.04 8.10 9.65
C ALA A 280 25.00 9.51 9.01
N PRO A 281 24.12 9.82 8.04
CA PRO A 281 24.00 11.18 7.49
C PRO A 281 23.53 12.22 8.53
N LEU A 282 22.63 11.81 9.43
CA LEU A 282 22.09 12.69 10.48
C LEU A 282 23.13 12.93 11.59
N GLU A 283 23.94 11.93 11.94
CA GLU A 283 25.06 12.07 12.88
C GLU A 283 26.13 13.04 12.39
N ALA A 284 26.44 13.00 11.09
CA ALA A 284 27.33 13.95 10.48
C ALA A 284 26.81 15.41 10.61
N LEU A 285 25.51 15.61 10.42
CA LEU A 285 24.87 16.92 10.64
C LEU A 285 24.81 17.29 12.13
N LEU A 286 24.59 16.34 13.05
CA LEU A 286 24.54 16.59 14.49
C LEU A 286 25.91 16.99 15.04
N SER A 287 26.98 16.31 14.63
CA SER A 287 28.35 16.56 15.10
C SER A 287 28.87 17.90 14.63
N GLY A 288 28.41 18.40 13.48
CA GLY A 288 28.93 19.63 12.86
C GLY A 288 30.43 19.54 12.58
N SER A 289 30.96 18.33 12.38
CA SER A 289 32.41 18.14 12.21
C SER A 289 32.88 18.71 10.89
N LYS A 290 33.99 19.46 10.99
CA LYS A 290 34.87 19.76 9.87
C LYS A 290 35.64 18.53 9.45
#